data_6ab7a1249b97a1aece15425a2ce54fbe
#
_entry.id   6ab7a1249b97a1aece15425a2ce54fbe
#
_cell.length_a   1.000
_cell.length_b   1.000
_cell.length_c   1.000
_cell.angle_alpha   90.00
_cell.angle_beta   90.00
_cell.angle_gamma   90.00
#
_symmetry.space_group_name_H-M   'P 1'
#
loop_
_entity.id
_entity.type
_entity.pdbx_description
1 polymer ?
#
loop_
_entity_poly.entity_id
_entity_poly.type
_entity_poly.pdbx_seq_one_letter_code
_entity_poly.pdbx_strand_id
1 'polypeptide(L)'
;MDGDFKKEVIDRSIEDIKVEFDEEFDRNFERKAFFDEKEWPERKFDDGVGSLMQRTGGLRRSIRSRKRRGELVYSSNLPYAPIHNEGGEIKVTRKMKGYFFGRLKETRGKYQYKKNGERRGNKYNRE
;
A
#
# COMPACT_ATOMS: atom_id res chain seq x y z
N MET A 1 -44.56 -8.39 -3.50
CA MET A 1 -43.81 -9.20 -4.46
C MET A 1 -42.76 -8.40 -5.22
N ASP A 2 -43.08 -7.26 -5.78
CA ASP A 2 -42.07 -6.45 -6.51
C ASP A 2 -40.92 -5.96 -5.65
N GLY A 3 -41.14 -5.72 -4.36
CA GLY A 3 -40.08 -5.33 -3.42
C GLY A 3 -39.07 -6.44 -3.14
N ASP A 4 -39.51 -7.66 -3.00
CA ASP A 4 -38.64 -8.82 -2.76
C ASP A 4 -37.83 -9.20 -3.99
N PHE A 5 -38.42 -9.12 -5.18
CA PHE A 5 -37.73 -9.34 -6.42
C PHE A 5 -36.64 -8.30 -6.70
N LYS A 6 -36.95 -7.02 -6.49
CA LYS A 6 -35.97 -5.95 -6.61
C LYS A 6 -34.80 -6.12 -5.65
N LYS A 7 -35.11 -6.46 -4.41
CA LYS A 7 -34.10 -6.71 -3.39
C LYS A 7 -33.19 -7.89 -3.78
N GLU A 8 -33.77 -8.99 -4.26
CA GLU A 8 -33.01 -10.16 -4.71
C GLU A 8 -32.09 -9.82 -5.89
N VAL A 9 -32.57 -9.08 -6.87
CA VAL A 9 -31.77 -8.64 -8.02
C VAL A 9 -30.62 -7.74 -7.58
N ILE A 10 -30.88 -6.78 -6.71
CA ILE A 10 -29.86 -5.90 -6.15
C ILE A 10 -28.81 -6.69 -5.37
N ASP A 11 -29.23 -7.59 -4.51
CA ASP A 11 -28.32 -8.40 -3.69
C ASP A 11 -27.42 -9.30 -4.55
N ARG A 12 -27.97 -9.95 -5.57
CA ARG A 12 -27.18 -10.77 -6.52
C ARG A 12 -26.21 -9.91 -7.32
N SER A 13 -26.67 -8.75 -7.81
CA SER A 13 -25.81 -7.84 -8.55
C SER A 13 -24.65 -7.33 -7.69
N ILE A 14 -24.87 -7.04 -6.41
CA ILE A 14 -23.82 -6.63 -5.48
C ILE A 14 -22.84 -7.77 -5.23
N GLU A 15 -23.28 -9.01 -5.13
CA GLU A 15 -22.42 -10.17 -4.99
C GLU A 15 -21.50 -10.35 -6.20
N ASP A 16 -22.03 -10.24 -7.39
CA ASP A 16 -21.26 -10.33 -8.63
C ASP A 16 -20.24 -9.19 -8.75
N ILE A 17 -20.64 -7.98 -8.44
CA ILE A 17 -19.76 -6.80 -8.40
C ILE A 17 -18.66 -6.98 -7.36
N LYS A 18 -19.00 -7.52 -6.19
CA LYS A 18 -18.02 -7.78 -5.13
C LYS A 18 -16.92 -8.72 -5.60
N VAL A 19 -17.26 -9.83 -6.22
CA VAL A 19 -16.28 -10.79 -6.73
C VAL A 19 -15.36 -10.13 -7.77
N GLU A 20 -15.93 -9.41 -8.71
CA GLU A 20 -15.20 -8.75 -9.77
C GLU A 20 -14.28 -7.63 -9.26
N PHE A 21 -14.77 -6.80 -8.34
CA PHE A 21 -13.99 -5.73 -7.74
C PHE A 21 -12.91 -6.24 -6.78
N ASP A 22 -13.16 -7.30 -6.03
CA ASP A 22 -12.14 -7.92 -5.18
C ASP A 22 -10.95 -8.37 -6.02
N GLU A 23 -11.20 -8.99 -7.17
CA GLU A 23 -10.15 -9.39 -8.11
C GLU A 23 -9.45 -8.18 -8.74
N GLU A 24 -10.18 -7.18 -9.20
CA GLU A 24 -9.62 -6.00 -9.85
C GLU A 24 -8.78 -5.16 -8.87
N PHE A 25 -9.24 -4.96 -7.65
CA PHE A 25 -8.46 -4.24 -6.65
C PHE A 25 -7.18 -4.99 -6.26
N ASP A 26 -7.22 -6.32 -6.21
CA ASP A 26 -6.03 -7.12 -5.99
C ASP A 26 -5.04 -7.01 -7.16
N ARG A 27 -5.55 -7.06 -8.40
CA ARG A 27 -4.75 -6.86 -9.61
C ARG A 27 -4.12 -5.47 -9.71
N ASN A 28 -4.76 -4.43 -9.16
CA ASN A 28 -4.18 -3.09 -9.12
C ASN A 28 -2.82 -3.08 -8.41
N PHE A 29 -2.65 -3.87 -7.36
CA PHE A 29 -1.35 -4.03 -6.69
C PHE A 29 -0.32 -4.75 -7.55
N GLU A 30 -0.72 -5.72 -8.36
CA GLU A 30 0.17 -6.39 -9.29
C GLU A 30 0.59 -5.49 -10.45
N ARG A 31 -0.34 -4.79 -11.03
CA ARG A 31 -0.11 -3.85 -12.14
C ARG A 31 0.59 -2.58 -11.69
N LYS A 32 0.53 -2.25 -10.39
CA LYS A 32 0.96 -0.95 -9.83
C LYS A 32 0.28 0.22 -10.51
N ALA A 33 -1.00 0.09 -10.73
CA ALA A 33 -1.86 1.05 -11.41
C ALA A 33 -3.29 0.96 -10.88
N PHE A 34 -4.04 2.05 -11.02
CA PHE A 34 -5.49 2.03 -10.84
C PHE A 34 -6.14 1.57 -12.14
N PHE A 35 -6.70 0.36 -12.11
CA PHE A 35 -7.26 -0.28 -13.30
C PHE A 35 -6.23 -0.24 -14.44
N ASP A 36 -6.64 0.07 -15.64
CA ASP A 36 -5.72 0.16 -16.78
C ASP A 36 -5.32 1.60 -17.13
N GLU A 37 -5.64 2.58 -16.26
CA GLU A 37 -5.56 3.98 -16.66
C GLU A 37 -4.23 4.66 -16.28
N LYS A 38 -3.79 4.52 -15.04
CA LYS A 38 -2.64 5.29 -14.55
C LYS A 38 -1.73 4.46 -13.68
N GLU A 39 -0.49 4.36 -14.09
CA GLU A 39 0.56 3.75 -13.28
C GLU A 39 0.84 4.56 -12.01
N TRP A 40 1.10 3.87 -10.92
CA TRP A 40 1.51 4.50 -9.68
C TRP A 40 2.94 5.02 -9.80
N PRO A 41 3.25 6.18 -9.20
CA PRO A 41 4.61 6.68 -9.18
C PRO A 41 5.58 5.67 -8.56
N GLU A 42 6.77 5.57 -9.12
CA GLU A 42 7.82 4.73 -8.56
C GLU A 42 8.24 5.17 -7.17
N ARG A 43 8.82 4.25 -6.40
CA ARG A 43 9.40 4.60 -5.11
C ARG A 43 10.52 5.62 -5.29
N LYS A 44 10.52 6.66 -4.47
CA LYS A 44 11.64 7.60 -4.40
C LYS A 44 12.90 6.97 -3.81
N PHE A 45 12.72 5.96 -3.00
CA PHE A 45 13.79 5.22 -2.34
C PHE A 45 13.49 3.72 -2.40
N ASP A 46 14.39 2.98 -3.03
CA ASP A 46 14.30 1.54 -3.12
C ASP A 46 15.37 0.90 -2.21
N ASP A 47 14.91 0.20 -1.19
CA ASP A 47 15.76 -0.55 -0.26
C ASP A 47 15.90 -2.04 -0.65
N GLY A 48 15.37 -2.43 -1.80
CA GLY A 48 15.40 -3.81 -2.30
C GLY A 48 14.43 -4.76 -1.59
N VAL A 49 13.56 -4.24 -0.72
CA VAL A 49 12.58 -5.05 0.01
C VAL A 49 11.20 -4.90 -0.62
N GLY A 50 10.68 -6.01 -1.14
CA GLY A 50 9.36 -6.03 -1.78
C GLY A 50 9.30 -5.16 -3.04
N SER A 51 8.11 -4.72 -3.38
CA SER A 51 7.85 -3.82 -4.50
C SER A 51 6.96 -2.66 -4.06
N LEU A 52 6.67 -1.75 -5.00
CA LEU A 52 5.77 -0.61 -4.73
C LEU A 52 4.44 -1.09 -4.12
N MET A 53 4.06 -0.51 -2.99
CA MET A 53 2.85 -0.84 -2.21
C MET A 53 2.78 -2.29 -1.71
N GLN A 54 3.81 -3.08 -1.91
CA GLN A 54 3.86 -4.50 -1.54
C GLN A 54 5.16 -4.87 -0.81
N ARG A 55 5.54 -4.08 0.20
CA ARG A 55 6.78 -4.38 0.97
C ARG A 55 6.73 -5.76 1.62
N THR A 56 5.64 -6.05 2.33
CA THR A 56 5.37 -7.36 2.95
C THR A 56 4.07 -7.98 2.46
N GLY A 57 3.37 -7.30 1.57
CA GLY A 57 2.03 -7.65 1.13
C GLY A 57 0.94 -7.39 2.18
N GLY A 58 1.28 -6.77 3.30
CA GLY A 58 0.33 -6.49 4.38
C GLY A 58 -0.83 -5.60 3.96
N LEU A 59 -0.53 -4.51 3.25
CA LEU A 59 -1.56 -3.59 2.75
C LEU A 59 -2.51 -4.28 1.78
N ARG A 60 -1.99 -4.98 0.79
CA ARG A 60 -2.79 -5.75 -0.18
C ARG A 60 -3.72 -6.75 0.53
N ARG A 61 -3.20 -7.51 1.48
CA ARG A 61 -3.98 -8.51 2.22
C ARG A 61 -4.93 -7.91 3.25
N SER A 62 -4.73 -6.67 3.66
CA SER A 62 -5.57 -6.00 4.67
C SER A 62 -6.89 -5.49 4.12
N ILE A 63 -7.00 -5.35 2.80
CA ILE A 63 -8.21 -4.84 2.17
C ILE A 63 -9.32 -5.88 2.30
N ARG A 64 -10.42 -5.47 2.92
CA ARG A 64 -11.59 -6.29 3.14
C ARG A 64 -12.80 -5.66 2.48
N SER A 65 -13.63 -6.49 1.90
CA SER A 65 -14.91 -6.09 1.37
C SER A 65 -16.04 -6.64 2.23
N ARG A 66 -17.08 -5.83 2.41
CA ARG A 66 -18.29 -6.19 3.14
C ARG A 66 -19.52 -5.76 2.38
N LYS A 67 -20.44 -6.69 2.20
CA LYS A 67 -21.75 -6.41 1.69
C LYS A 67 -22.65 -5.90 2.83
N ARG A 68 -23.28 -4.76 2.60
CA ARG A 68 -24.38 -4.23 3.42
C ARG A 68 -25.62 -4.08 2.55
N ARG A 69 -26.73 -3.67 3.14
CA ARG A 69 -27.98 -3.44 2.39
C ARG A 69 -27.76 -2.44 1.25
N GLY A 70 -27.74 -2.91 0.00
CA GLY A 70 -27.55 -2.06 -1.17
C GLY A 70 -26.18 -1.39 -1.30
N GLU A 71 -25.19 -1.80 -0.47
CA GLU A 71 -23.87 -1.20 -0.45
C GLU A 71 -22.76 -2.25 -0.44
N LEU A 72 -21.65 -1.88 -1.06
CA LEU A 72 -20.41 -2.63 -0.98
C LEU A 72 -19.35 -1.73 -0.35
N VAL A 73 -18.82 -2.14 0.79
CA VAL A 73 -17.88 -1.34 1.59
C VAL A 73 -16.51 -2.00 1.59
N TYR A 74 -15.50 -1.25 1.18
CA TYR A 74 -14.10 -1.65 1.27
C TYR A 74 -13.41 -0.95 2.43
N SER A 75 -12.62 -1.69 3.18
CA SER A 75 -11.90 -1.16 4.35
C SER A 75 -10.57 -1.84 4.56
N SER A 76 -9.69 -1.19 5.28
CA SER A 76 -8.44 -1.74 5.78
C SER A 76 -8.29 -1.38 7.25
N ASN A 77 -7.78 -2.31 8.04
CA ASN A 77 -7.50 -2.11 9.46
C ASN A 77 -6.08 -1.59 9.73
N LEU A 78 -5.28 -1.40 8.70
CA LEU A 78 -3.92 -0.93 8.87
C LEU A 78 -3.87 0.58 9.14
N PRO A 79 -3.08 1.03 10.13
CA PRO A 79 -2.99 2.45 10.48
C PRO A 79 -2.46 3.34 9.36
N TYR A 80 -1.64 2.79 8.48
CA TYR A 80 -1.02 3.52 7.37
C TYR A 80 -1.82 3.48 6.05
N ALA A 81 -2.91 2.73 6.00
CA ALA A 81 -3.73 2.64 4.79
C ALA A 81 -4.32 4.00 4.34
N PRO A 82 -4.84 4.86 5.24
CA PRO A 82 -5.35 6.17 4.85
C PRO A 82 -4.28 7.06 4.20
N ILE A 83 -3.05 7.02 4.66
CA ILE A 83 -1.94 7.81 4.08
C ILE A 83 -1.64 7.37 2.66
N HIS A 84 -1.67 6.08 2.38
CA HIS A 84 -1.50 5.56 1.02
C HIS A 84 -2.64 5.95 0.09
N ASN A 85 -3.85 6.06 0.61
CA ASN A 85 -5.04 6.40 -0.18
C ASN A 85 -5.20 7.90 -0.40
N GLU A 86 -5.02 8.70 0.64
CA GLU A 86 -5.30 10.14 0.65
C GLU A 86 -4.03 10.99 0.58
N GLY A 87 -2.88 10.40 0.84
CA GLY A 87 -1.64 11.12 1.07
C GLY A 87 -1.59 11.74 2.45
N GLY A 88 -0.57 12.51 2.71
CA GLY A 88 -0.40 13.21 3.98
C GLY A 88 1.04 13.21 4.47
N GLU A 89 1.23 13.81 5.63
CA GLU A 89 2.52 13.87 6.31
C GLU A 89 2.57 12.89 7.48
N ILE A 90 3.69 12.18 7.58
CA ILE A 90 3.97 11.31 8.73
C ILE A 90 4.95 12.05 9.64
N LYS A 91 4.49 12.41 10.84
CA LYS A 91 5.38 12.99 11.85
C LYS A 91 6.35 11.92 12.35
N VAL A 92 7.64 12.25 12.29
CA VAL A 92 8.69 11.36 12.75
C VAL A 92 8.62 11.22 14.27
N THR A 93 8.30 10.02 14.75
CA THR A 93 8.23 9.70 16.16
C THR A 93 9.60 9.27 16.71
N ARG A 94 9.74 9.28 18.05
CA ARG A 94 10.95 8.76 18.70
C ARG A 94 11.21 7.30 18.35
N LYS A 95 10.16 6.49 18.25
CA LYS A 95 10.25 5.08 17.84
C LYS A 95 10.78 4.94 16.42
N MET A 96 10.29 5.76 15.50
CA MET A 96 10.76 5.78 14.10
C MET A 96 12.24 6.17 14.03
N LYS A 97 12.66 7.18 14.78
CA LYS A 97 14.07 7.57 14.86
C LYS A 97 14.94 6.41 15.31
N GLY A 98 14.54 5.72 16.37
CA GLY A 98 15.24 4.53 16.87
C GLY A 98 15.36 3.42 15.82
N TYR A 99 14.28 3.14 15.11
CA TYR A 99 14.27 2.16 14.03
C TYR A 99 15.23 2.54 12.89
N PHE A 100 15.18 3.78 12.42
CA PHE A 100 16.05 4.23 11.32
C PHE A 100 17.52 4.30 11.73
N PHE A 101 17.81 4.69 12.97
CA PHE A 101 19.18 4.62 13.51
C PHE A 101 19.69 3.19 13.59
N GLY A 102 18.85 2.23 14.02
CA GLY A 102 19.18 0.81 14.01
C GLY A 102 19.51 0.32 12.61
N ARG A 103 18.66 0.65 11.64
CA ARG A 103 18.90 0.31 10.22
C ARG A 103 20.17 0.93 9.66
N LEU A 104 20.42 2.19 9.97
CA LEU A 104 21.65 2.88 9.56
C LEU A 104 22.90 2.21 10.13
N LYS A 105 22.83 1.79 11.39
CA LYS A 105 23.92 1.08 12.07
C LYS A 105 24.15 -0.30 11.46
N GLU A 106 23.11 -1.06 11.20
CA GLU A 106 23.18 -2.38 10.54
C GLU A 106 23.78 -2.30 9.15
N THR A 107 23.37 -1.29 8.37
CA THR A 107 23.90 -1.07 7.03
C THR A 107 25.26 -0.37 7.02
N ARG A 108 25.80 -0.05 8.20
CA ARG A 108 27.08 0.67 8.36
C ARG A 108 27.16 1.94 7.52
N GLY A 109 26.04 2.68 7.43
CA GLY A 109 25.97 3.90 6.66
C GLY A 109 25.81 3.70 5.14
N LYS A 110 25.46 2.50 4.69
CA LYS A 110 25.25 2.17 3.29
C LYS A 110 24.34 3.16 2.55
N TYR A 111 23.37 3.74 3.27
CA TYR A 111 22.37 4.66 2.72
C TYR A 111 22.63 6.12 3.08
N GLN A 112 23.82 6.47 3.55
CA GLN A 112 24.16 7.86 3.78
C GLN A 112 24.41 8.60 2.46
N TYR A 113 23.95 9.84 2.42
CA TYR A 113 24.15 10.72 1.29
C TYR A 113 25.12 11.86 1.64
N LYS A 114 25.88 12.31 0.66
CA LYS A 114 26.66 13.52 0.77
C LYS A 114 25.76 14.74 0.75
N LYS A 115 26.26 15.90 1.19
CA LYS A 115 25.51 17.17 1.15
C LYS A 115 25.04 17.57 -0.24
N ASN A 116 25.73 17.13 -1.29
CA ASN A 116 25.38 17.37 -2.69
C ASN A 116 24.36 16.36 -3.26
N GLY A 117 23.75 15.53 -2.43
CA GLY A 117 22.79 14.52 -2.85
C GLY A 117 23.39 13.22 -3.37
N GLU A 118 24.71 13.17 -3.55
CA GLU A 118 25.37 11.92 -3.93
C GLU A 118 25.41 10.94 -2.75
N ARG A 119 25.22 9.67 -3.05
CA ARG A 119 25.32 8.61 -2.06
C ARG A 119 26.74 8.50 -1.53
N ARG A 120 26.90 8.56 -0.22
CA ARG A 120 28.20 8.26 0.39
C ARG A 120 28.48 6.77 0.25
N GLY A 121 29.66 6.45 -0.28
CA GLY A 121 30.18 5.10 -0.20
C GLY A 121 30.27 4.67 1.27
N ASN A 122 30.04 3.40 1.53
CA ASN A 122 30.24 2.86 2.86
C ASN A 122 31.73 3.01 3.23
N LYS A 123 32.01 3.75 4.33
CA LYS A 123 33.39 3.95 4.79
C LYS A 123 34.12 2.66 5.14
N TYR A 124 33.37 1.57 5.35
CA TYR A 124 33.93 0.27 5.66
C TYR A 124 34.25 -0.57 4.42
N ASN A 125 33.80 -0.13 3.24
CA ASN A 125 34.13 -0.75 1.95
C ASN A 125 35.14 0.10 1.16
N ARG A 126 35.82 1.02 1.81
CA ARG A 126 36.96 1.71 1.23
C ARG A 126 38.21 0.86 1.50
N GLU A 127 38.50 0.05 0.59
CA GLU A 127 39.86 -0.42 0.40
C GLU A 127 40.60 0.53 -0.49
#